data_95917fa16335dd4d7362335af03ef7a1
#
_entry.id   95917fa16335dd4d7362335af03ef7a1
#
_cell.length_a   1.000
_cell.length_b   1.000
_cell.length_c   1.000
_cell.angle_alpha   90.00
_cell.angle_beta   90.00
_cell.angle_gamma   90.00
#
_symmetry.space_group_name_H-M   'P 1'
#
loop_
_entity.id
_entity.type
_entity.pdbx_description
1 polymer ?
#
loop_
_entity_poly.entity_id
_entity_poly.type
_entity_poly.pdbx_seq_one_letter_code
_entity_poly.pdbx_strand_id
1 'polypeptide(L)'
;KKPKDKLARLHYSTGTQSLVKKDYTSALENLIKANQLKPNDTEINNNLGMAYFFKGDFSSAQAHLLKAIEIDPKNSDARNNLASFYFHQNKFNLSKAQYEIVLKDLIYKHQYRTKHNLALIHFQQRNYAVAETLLEEALKDKLDYCAGHFLLGKIRLKQKNYPNALKNFYEAGKGTCVKYPAPVFQQGITLTKMQQWDKAFLKFKEIVDRFATSAYSAKAMSKMRQLDLRRNSPKIPEISFKKSAKKKVRVISQKDLNQFEATNF
;
A
#
# COMPACT_ATOMS: atom_id res chain seq x y z
N LYS A 1 40.81 0.10 -0.88
CA LYS A 1 39.68 0.63 -1.73
C LYS A 1 39.97 2.11 -1.97
N LYS A 2 39.81 2.59 -3.23
CA LYS A 2 40.12 3.98 -3.62
C LYS A 2 39.23 4.96 -2.81
N PRO A 3 39.74 6.14 -2.39
CA PRO A 3 38.98 7.14 -1.63
C PRO A 3 37.62 7.48 -2.25
N LYS A 4 37.55 7.50 -3.58
CA LYS A 4 36.36 7.73 -4.38
C LYS A 4 35.25 6.69 -4.10
N ASP A 5 35.61 5.40 -3.93
CA ASP A 5 34.64 4.33 -3.62
C ASP A 5 34.08 4.47 -2.24
N LYS A 6 34.87 4.87 -1.26
CA LYS A 6 34.43 5.09 0.12
C LYS A 6 33.46 6.27 0.17
N LEU A 7 33.74 7.34 -0.55
CA LEU A 7 32.89 8.53 -0.62
C LEU A 7 31.54 8.23 -1.31
N ALA A 8 31.58 7.47 -2.42
CA ALA A 8 30.35 7.05 -3.11
C ALA A 8 29.45 6.21 -2.19
N ARG A 9 30.04 5.27 -1.44
CA ARG A 9 29.28 4.46 -0.47
C ARG A 9 28.69 5.29 0.66
N LEU A 10 29.42 6.29 1.16
CA LEU A 10 28.90 7.20 2.19
C LEU A 10 27.65 7.95 1.69
N HIS A 11 27.76 8.58 0.53
CA HIS A 11 26.63 9.29 -0.08
C HIS A 11 25.46 8.34 -0.40
N TYR A 12 25.72 7.15 -0.93
CA TYR A 12 24.69 6.14 -1.16
C TYR A 12 23.97 5.74 0.12
N SER A 13 24.72 5.43 1.18
CA SER A 13 24.14 5.06 2.49
C SER A 13 23.31 6.19 3.09
N THR A 14 23.80 7.43 3.05
CA THR A 14 23.10 8.61 3.56
C THR A 14 21.82 8.84 2.74
N GLY A 15 21.90 8.79 1.41
CA GLY A 15 20.76 8.97 0.53
C GLY A 15 19.69 7.89 0.72
N THR A 16 20.10 6.63 0.86
CA THR A 16 19.19 5.51 1.14
C THR A 16 18.50 5.67 2.50
N GLN A 17 19.24 6.10 3.53
CA GLN A 17 18.66 6.37 4.85
C GLN A 17 17.63 7.51 4.78
N SER A 18 17.92 8.56 4.00
CA SER A 18 16.99 9.67 3.78
C SER A 18 15.72 9.23 3.04
N LEU A 19 15.81 8.32 2.06
CA LEU A 19 14.64 7.69 1.42
C LEU A 19 13.74 6.99 2.45
N VAL A 20 14.33 6.20 3.35
CA VAL A 20 13.61 5.49 4.41
C VAL A 20 12.92 6.47 5.36
N LYS A 21 13.57 7.60 5.67
CA LYS A 21 13.00 8.68 6.49
C LYS A 21 12.00 9.57 5.74
N LYS A 22 11.79 9.33 4.43
CA LYS A 22 10.95 10.14 3.52
C LYS A 22 11.45 11.58 3.35
N ASP A 23 12.71 11.85 3.65
CA ASP A 23 13.39 13.09 3.30
C ASP A 23 13.93 12.98 1.86
N TYR A 24 13.02 13.15 0.91
CA TYR A 24 13.31 12.93 -0.50
C TYR A 24 14.27 13.98 -1.09
N THR A 25 14.37 15.15 -0.49
CA THR A 25 15.32 16.20 -0.90
C THR A 25 16.75 15.79 -0.56
N SER A 26 17.02 15.49 0.71
CA SER A 26 18.35 15.01 1.13
C SER A 26 18.72 13.67 0.46
N ALA A 27 17.71 12.80 0.21
CA ALA A 27 17.92 11.56 -0.52
C ALA A 27 18.45 11.84 -1.93
N LEU A 28 17.76 12.72 -2.67
CA LEU A 28 18.13 13.06 -4.04
C LEU A 28 19.53 13.69 -4.12
N GLU A 29 19.82 14.67 -3.25
CA GLU A 29 21.15 15.32 -3.20
C GLU A 29 22.29 14.33 -3.00
N ASN A 30 22.14 13.42 -2.03
CA ASN A 30 23.17 12.45 -1.72
C ASN A 30 23.30 11.37 -2.81
N LEU A 31 22.17 10.90 -3.36
CA LEU A 31 22.19 9.88 -4.43
C LEU A 31 22.75 10.45 -5.73
N ILE A 32 22.54 11.72 -6.05
CA ILE A 32 23.19 12.39 -7.18
C ILE A 32 24.72 12.40 -6.99
N LYS A 33 25.21 12.79 -5.79
CA LYS A 33 26.65 12.76 -5.48
C LYS A 33 27.23 11.35 -5.58
N ALA A 34 26.50 10.35 -5.10
CA ALA A 34 26.89 8.95 -5.24
C ALA A 34 26.98 8.54 -6.72
N ASN A 35 25.99 8.93 -7.54
CA ASN A 35 25.95 8.61 -8.97
C ASN A 35 27.04 9.32 -9.78
N GLN A 36 27.43 10.56 -9.44
CA GLN A 36 28.57 11.25 -10.04
C GLN A 36 29.87 10.51 -9.78
N LEU A 37 30.04 9.87 -8.65
CA LEU A 37 31.20 9.08 -8.29
C LEU A 37 31.16 7.69 -8.91
N LYS A 38 29.99 7.07 -9.06
CA LYS A 38 29.78 5.73 -9.61
C LYS A 38 28.53 5.69 -10.50
N PRO A 39 28.62 6.19 -11.75
CA PRO A 39 27.45 6.30 -12.63
C PRO A 39 26.90 4.94 -13.10
N ASN A 40 27.70 3.88 -13.07
CA ASN A 40 27.33 2.53 -13.49
C ASN A 40 27.19 1.58 -12.28
N ASP A 41 26.57 2.07 -11.20
CA ASP A 41 26.21 1.25 -10.06
C ASP A 41 24.68 1.04 -10.07
N THR A 42 24.25 -0.22 -10.09
CA THR A 42 22.83 -0.56 -10.24
C THR A 42 22.00 -0.13 -9.02
N GLU A 43 22.55 -0.26 -7.81
CA GLU A 43 21.85 0.12 -6.58
C GLU A 43 21.68 1.63 -6.47
N ILE A 44 22.74 2.40 -6.83
CA ILE A 44 22.69 3.86 -6.83
C ILE A 44 21.63 4.33 -7.84
N ASN A 45 21.63 3.81 -9.07
CA ASN A 45 20.65 4.18 -10.08
C ASN A 45 19.22 3.79 -9.67
N ASN A 46 19.03 2.61 -9.08
CA ASN A 46 17.73 2.18 -8.57
C ASN A 46 17.18 3.16 -7.49
N ASN A 47 17.99 3.49 -6.48
CA ASN A 47 17.57 4.37 -5.41
C ASN A 47 17.40 5.83 -5.88
N LEU A 48 18.23 6.28 -6.83
CA LEU A 48 18.11 7.59 -7.46
C LEU A 48 16.80 7.68 -8.26
N GLY A 49 16.45 6.63 -9.00
CA GLY A 49 15.16 6.53 -9.69
C GLY A 49 13.98 6.65 -8.72
N MET A 50 14.06 5.99 -7.56
CA MET A 50 13.01 6.12 -6.53
C MET A 50 12.99 7.51 -5.89
N ALA A 51 14.14 8.16 -5.67
CA ALA A 51 14.19 9.53 -5.15
C ALA A 51 13.51 10.52 -6.13
N TYR A 52 13.79 10.43 -7.42
CA TYR A 52 13.11 11.22 -8.44
C TYR A 52 11.61 10.94 -8.51
N PHE A 53 11.21 9.68 -8.41
CA PHE A 53 9.79 9.30 -8.37
C PHE A 53 9.05 10.02 -7.24
N PHE A 54 9.58 9.99 -6.02
CA PHE A 54 8.96 10.65 -4.87
C PHE A 54 9.00 12.18 -4.95
N LYS A 55 9.95 12.75 -5.69
CA LYS A 55 10.00 14.19 -6.00
C LYS A 55 9.06 14.59 -7.15
N GLY A 56 8.46 13.61 -7.85
CA GLY A 56 7.54 13.85 -8.96
C GLY A 56 8.21 14.05 -10.32
N ASP A 57 9.53 13.90 -10.42
CA ASP A 57 10.26 13.88 -11.69
C ASP A 57 10.20 12.45 -12.29
N PHE A 58 9.10 12.18 -12.97
CA PHE A 58 8.84 10.84 -13.53
C PHE A 58 9.73 10.50 -14.72
N SER A 59 10.24 11.50 -15.45
CA SER A 59 11.17 11.28 -16.56
C SER A 59 12.51 10.75 -16.06
N SER A 60 13.12 11.46 -15.12
CA SER A 60 14.39 11.06 -14.50
C SER A 60 14.23 9.74 -13.72
N ALA A 61 13.09 9.55 -13.04
CA ALA A 61 12.79 8.31 -12.34
C ALA A 61 12.83 7.10 -13.28
N GLN A 62 12.12 7.17 -14.40
CA GLN A 62 12.09 6.09 -15.39
C GLN A 62 13.49 5.84 -15.98
N ALA A 63 14.21 6.89 -16.35
CA ALA A 63 15.54 6.78 -16.94
C ALA A 63 16.51 6.05 -16.00
N HIS A 64 16.55 6.42 -14.72
CA HIS A 64 17.43 5.80 -13.74
C HIS A 64 17.04 4.37 -13.39
N LEU A 65 15.74 4.06 -13.28
CA LEU A 65 15.27 2.69 -13.05
C LEU A 65 15.61 1.77 -14.24
N LEU A 66 15.42 2.24 -15.48
CA LEU A 66 15.82 1.48 -16.67
C LEU A 66 17.34 1.29 -16.73
N LYS A 67 18.12 2.32 -16.41
CA LYS A 67 19.58 2.22 -16.36
C LYS A 67 20.04 1.20 -15.30
N ALA A 68 19.40 1.13 -14.15
CA ALA A 68 19.70 0.14 -13.13
C ALA A 68 19.53 -1.30 -13.66
N ILE A 69 18.47 -1.55 -14.44
CA ILE A 69 18.19 -2.86 -15.05
C ILE A 69 19.13 -3.14 -16.24
N GLU A 70 19.55 -2.12 -16.99
CA GLU A 70 20.55 -2.24 -18.05
C GLU A 70 21.90 -2.68 -17.49
N ILE A 71 22.33 -2.08 -16.37
CA ILE A 71 23.58 -2.41 -15.68
C ILE A 71 23.53 -3.83 -15.11
N ASP A 72 22.45 -4.18 -14.44
CA ASP A 72 22.22 -5.52 -13.89
C ASP A 72 20.80 -6.02 -14.21
N PRO A 73 20.65 -6.81 -15.28
CA PRO A 73 19.35 -7.38 -15.66
C PRO A 73 18.73 -8.34 -14.63
N LYS A 74 19.51 -8.81 -13.66
CA LYS A 74 19.04 -9.69 -12.56
C LYS A 74 18.66 -8.93 -11.30
N ASN A 75 18.79 -7.61 -11.29
CA ASN A 75 18.39 -6.81 -10.13
C ASN A 75 16.86 -6.81 -9.95
N SER A 76 16.37 -7.72 -9.12
CA SER A 76 14.95 -7.89 -8.82
C SER A 76 14.37 -6.67 -8.09
N ASP A 77 15.16 -5.94 -7.27
CA ASP A 77 14.69 -4.70 -6.62
C ASP A 77 14.44 -3.59 -7.65
N ALA A 78 15.36 -3.39 -8.61
CA ALA A 78 15.18 -2.39 -9.65
C ALA A 78 13.97 -2.71 -10.55
N ARG A 79 13.77 -3.98 -10.90
CA ARG A 79 12.58 -4.41 -11.66
C ARG A 79 11.30 -4.21 -10.88
N ASN A 80 11.29 -4.55 -9.59
CA ASN A 80 10.13 -4.34 -8.73
C ASN A 80 9.78 -2.86 -8.59
N ASN A 81 10.79 -1.99 -8.48
CA ASN A 81 10.60 -0.55 -8.42
C ASN A 81 10.12 0.04 -9.76
N LEU A 82 10.65 -0.43 -10.89
CA LEU A 82 10.15 -0.05 -12.22
C LEU A 82 8.69 -0.51 -12.42
N ALA A 83 8.35 -1.70 -11.95
CA ALA A 83 6.97 -2.19 -11.99
C ALA A 83 6.04 -1.30 -11.15
N SER A 84 6.47 -0.91 -9.95
CA SER A 84 5.72 0.01 -9.09
C SER A 84 5.57 1.38 -9.73
N PHE A 85 6.62 1.89 -10.37
CA PHE A 85 6.57 3.12 -11.16
C PHE A 85 5.50 3.04 -12.26
N TYR A 86 5.50 1.97 -13.06
CA TYR A 86 4.48 1.77 -14.10
C TYR A 86 3.08 1.64 -13.53
N PHE A 87 2.91 1.00 -12.39
CA PHE A 87 1.64 0.93 -11.69
C PHE A 87 1.08 2.32 -11.35
N HIS A 88 1.93 3.19 -10.80
CA HIS A 88 1.55 4.57 -10.49
C HIS A 88 1.21 5.41 -11.71
N GLN A 89 1.77 5.07 -12.88
CA GLN A 89 1.45 5.68 -14.16
C GLN A 89 0.21 5.03 -14.83
N ASN A 90 -0.50 4.13 -14.15
CA ASN A 90 -1.60 3.31 -14.68
C ASN A 90 -1.21 2.45 -15.90
N LYS A 91 0.08 2.23 -16.14
CA LYS A 91 0.62 1.37 -17.20
C LYS A 91 0.64 -0.10 -16.72
N PHE A 92 -0.56 -0.64 -16.43
CA PHE A 92 -0.69 -1.94 -15.74
C PHE A 92 -0.06 -3.10 -16.50
N ASN A 93 -0.10 -3.13 -17.83
CA ASN A 93 0.53 -4.21 -18.61
C ASN A 93 2.05 -4.19 -18.47
N LEU A 94 2.68 -3.02 -18.51
CA LEU A 94 4.12 -2.89 -18.31
C LEU A 94 4.51 -3.26 -16.87
N SER A 95 3.71 -2.83 -15.90
CA SER A 95 3.89 -3.18 -14.50
C SER A 95 3.85 -4.70 -14.28
N LYS A 96 2.82 -5.39 -14.80
CA LYS A 96 2.69 -6.85 -14.71
C LYS A 96 3.90 -7.56 -15.31
N ALA A 97 4.31 -7.17 -16.51
CA ALA A 97 5.45 -7.80 -17.19
C ALA A 97 6.72 -7.75 -16.32
N GLN A 98 6.99 -6.61 -15.65
CA GLN A 98 8.15 -6.52 -14.76
C GLN A 98 7.99 -7.36 -13.50
N TYR A 99 6.81 -7.37 -12.85
CA TYR A 99 6.56 -8.23 -11.68
C TYR A 99 6.67 -9.71 -12.00
N GLU A 100 6.17 -10.15 -13.16
CA GLU A 100 6.27 -11.54 -13.61
C GLU A 100 7.74 -11.99 -13.81
N ILE A 101 8.61 -11.08 -14.24
CA ILE A 101 10.07 -11.37 -14.31
C ILE A 101 10.63 -11.53 -12.89
N VAL A 102 10.28 -10.64 -11.97
CA VAL A 102 10.75 -10.72 -10.56
C VAL A 102 10.29 -12.03 -9.90
N LEU A 103 9.07 -12.50 -10.17
CA LEU A 103 8.57 -13.75 -9.60
C LEU A 103 9.31 -15.01 -10.07
N LYS A 104 10.07 -14.93 -11.18
CA LYS A 104 10.95 -16.02 -11.64
C LYS A 104 12.26 -16.11 -10.85
N ASP A 105 12.63 -15.07 -10.11
CA ASP A 105 13.78 -15.08 -9.23
C ASP A 105 13.44 -15.74 -7.89
N LEU A 106 13.67 -17.05 -7.81
CA LEU A 106 13.31 -17.88 -6.65
C LEU A 106 14.09 -17.53 -5.37
N ILE A 107 15.23 -16.84 -5.50
CA ILE A 107 16.04 -16.43 -4.33
C ILE A 107 15.75 -15.01 -3.86
N TYR A 108 14.87 -14.28 -4.54
CA TYR A 108 14.50 -12.94 -4.17
C TYR A 108 13.67 -12.92 -2.86
N LYS A 109 14.27 -12.35 -1.83
CA LYS A 109 13.71 -12.37 -0.45
C LYS A 109 12.39 -11.62 -0.28
N HIS A 110 12.07 -10.71 -1.21
CA HIS A 110 10.90 -9.84 -1.10
C HIS A 110 9.78 -10.22 -2.08
N GLN A 111 9.70 -11.47 -2.51
CA GLN A 111 8.65 -11.94 -3.41
C GLN A 111 7.24 -11.64 -2.89
N TYR A 112 7.03 -11.66 -1.56
CA TYR A 112 5.75 -11.30 -0.95
C TYR A 112 5.28 -9.89 -1.32
N ARG A 113 6.22 -8.92 -1.50
CA ARG A 113 5.88 -7.56 -1.97
C ARG A 113 5.47 -7.56 -3.43
N THR A 114 6.19 -8.29 -4.27
CA THR A 114 5.88 -8.43 -5.70
C THR A 114 4.50 -9.05 -5.90
N LYS A 115 4.20 -10.15 -5.17
CA LYS A 115 2.88 -10.81 -5.17
C LYS A 115 1.77 -9.84 -4.73
N HIS A 116 2.00 -9.08 -3.66
CA HIS A 116 1.07 -8.06 -3.19
C HIS A 116 0.82 -6.97 -4.24
N ASN A 117 1.87 -6.44 -4.87
CA ASN A 117 1.74 -5.38 -5.87
C ASN A 117 1.04 -5.88 -7.13
N LEU A 118 1.30 -7.12 -7.55
CA LEU A 118 0.56 -7.76 -8.63
C LEU A 118 -0.92 -7.96 -8.26
N ALA A 119 -1.19 -8.35 -7.01
CA ALA A 119 -2.55 -8.46 -6.49
C ALA A 119 -3.29 -7.11 -6.48
N LEU A 120 -2.59 -5.98 -6.23
CA LEU A 120 -3.17 -4.65 -6.35
C LEU A 120 -3.65 -4.35 -7.78
N ILE A 121 -2.88 -4.73 -8.80
CA ILE A 121 -3.30 -4.58 -10.20
C ILE A 121 -4.59 -5.39 -10.44
N HIS A 122 -4.60 -6.66 -10.06
CA HIS A 122 -5.78 -7.50 -10.21
C HIS A 122 -6.99 -7.01 -9.41
N PHE A 123 -6.76 -6.46 -8.21
CA PHE A 123 -7.82 -5.83 -7.41
C PHE A 123 -8.44 -4.61 -8.13
N GLN A 124 -7.63 -3.75 -8.75
CA GLN A 124 -8.13 -2.61 -9.52
C GLN A 124 -8.92 -3.05 -10.75
N GLN A 125 -8.48 -4.13 -11.40
CA GLN A 125 -9.16 -4.76 -12.52
C GLN A 125 -10.40 -5.59 -12.09
N ARG A 126 -10.74 -5.63 -10.80
CA ARG A 126 -11.81 -6.43 -10.19
C ARG A 126 -11.63 -7.95 -10.33
N ASN A 127 -10.46 -8.41 -10.67
CA ASN A 127 -10.09 -9.83 -10.71
C ASN A 127 -9.78 -10.34 -9.30
N TYR A 128 -10.80 -10.33 -8.43
CA TYR A 128 -10.62 -10.58 -6.99
C TYR A 128 -10.10 -11.97 -6.67
N ALA A 129 -10.48 -12.99 -7.44
CA ALA A 129 -10.00 -14.36 -7.22
C ALA A 129 -8.48 -14.48 -7.39
N VAL A 130 -7.94 -13.91 -8.48
CA VAL A 130 -6.48 -13.92 -8.73
C VAL A 130 -5.75 -13.09 -7.67
N ALA A 131 -6.28 -11.92 -7.32
CA ALA A 131 -5.72 -11.07 -6.28
C ALA A 131 -5.68 -11.80 -4.92
N GLU A 132 -6.72 -12.53 -4.57
CA GLU A 132 -6.81 -13.31 -3.33
C GLU A 132 -5.73 -14.40 -3.28
N THR A 133 -5.60 -15.21 -4.35
CA THR A 133 -4.56 -16.24 -4.44
C THR A 133 -3.16 -15.67 -4.27
N LEU A 134 -2.83 -14.59 -4.98
CA LEU A 134 -1.52 -13.92 -4.87
C LEU A 134 -1.23 -13.41 -3.45
N LEU A 135 -2.25 -12.90 -2.76
CA LEU A 135 -2.10 -12.42 -1.38
C LEU A 135 -1.95 -13.56 -0.39
N GLU A 136 -2.66 -14.67 -0.57
CA GLU A 136 -2.49 -15.85 0.26
C GLU A 136 -1.09 -16.45 0.12
N GLU A 137 -0.55 -16.47 -1.10
CA GLU A 137 0.86 -16.83 -1.31
C GLU A 137 1.83 -15.85 -0.67
N ALA A 138 1.60 -14.52 -0.82
CA ALA A 138 2.42 -13.50 -0.18
C ALA A 138 2.43 -13.64 1.36
N LEU A 139 1.29 -14.03 1.93
CA LEU A 139 1.15 -14.25 3.37
C LEU A 139 1.76 -15.58 3.84
N LYS A 140 1.93 -16.58 2.97
CA LYS A 140 2.76 -17.76 3.27
C LYS A 140 4.25 -17.38 3.35
N ASP A 141 4.72 -16.53 2.45
CA ASP A 141 6.10 -16.03 2.44
C ASP A 141 6.38 -15.12 3.65
N LYS A 142 5.39 -14.35 4.08
CA LYS A 142 5.50 -13.41 5.21
C LYS A 142 4.17 -13.26 5.95
N LEU A 143 4.01 -14.02 7.05
CA LEU A 143 2.77 -14.10 7.84
C LEU A 143 2.34 -12.77 8.48
N ASP A 144 3.28 -11.92 8.88
CA ASP A 144 3.04 -10.63 9.53
C ASP A 144 2.96 -9.46 8.52
N TYR A 145 2.74 -9.74 7.23
CA TYR A 145 2.69 -8.69 6.21
C TYR A 145 1.36 -7.94 6.26
N CYS A 146 1.35 -6.83 7.00
CA CYS A 146 0.16 -6.02 7.26
C CYS A 146 -0.56 -5.56 5.99
N ALA A 147 0.18 -5.11 4.96
CA ALA A 147 -0.41 -4.65 3.70
C ALA A 147 -1.12 -5.78 2.95
N GLY A 148 -0.56 -7.01 3.01
CA GLY A 148 -1.19 -8.21 2.45
C GLY A 148 -2.52 -8.51 3.13
N HIS A 149 -2.53 -8.55 4.46
CA HIS A 149 -3.76 -8.73 5.23
C HIS A 149 -4.78 -7.63 4.97
N PHE A 150 -4.34 -6.38 4.89
CA PHE A 150 -5.24 -5.25 4.63
C PHE A 150 -5.92 -5.36 3.27
N LEU A 151 -5.18 -5.65 2.21
CA LEU A 151 -5.75 -5.80 0.86
C LEU A 151 -6.65 -7.02 0.77
N LEU A 152 -6.27 -8.15 1.39
CA LEU A 152 -7.09 -9.35 1.46
C LEU A 152 -8.41 -9.08 2.20
N GLY A 153 -8.35 -8.32 3.30
CA GLY A 153 -9.54 -7.84 4.00
C GLY A 153 -10.46 -7.01 3.11
N LYS A 154 -9.89 -6.11 2.28
CA LYS A 154 -10.67 -5.30 1.32
C LYS A 154 -11.34 -6.17 0.25
N ILE A 155 -10.65 -7.19 -0.27
CA ILE A 155 -11.21 -8.14 -1.24
C ILE A 155 -12.41 -8.87 -0.61
N ARG A 156 -12.21 -9.48 0.56
CA ARG A 156 -13.25 -10.23 1.27
C ARG A 156 -14.46 -9.37 1.66
N LEU A 157 -14.21 -8.08 1.98
CA LEU A 157 -15.28 -7.12 2.21
C LEU A 157 -16.10 -6.86 0.93
N LYS A 158 -15.44 -6.77 -0.24
CA LYS A 158 -16.12 -6.64 -1.54
C LYS A 158 -16.94 -7.89 -1.90
N GLN A 159 -16.45 -9.05 -1.55
CA GLN A 159 -17.13 -10.34 -1.70
C GLN A 159 -18.25 -10.56 -0.66
N LYS A 160 -18.46 -9.61 0.27
CA LYS A 160 -19.42 -9.70 1.40
C LYS A 160 -19.07 -10.81 2.41
N ASN A 161 -17.84 -11.34 2.36
CA ASN A 161 -17.34 -12.30 3.35
C ASN A 161 -16.84 -11.53 4.58
N TYR A 162 -17.79 -10.97 5.36
CA TYR A 162 -17.51 -10.06 6.46
C TYR A 162 -16.68 -10.68 7.59
N PRO A 163 -16.92 -11.94 8.04
CA PRO A 163 -16.13 -12.54 9.10
C PRO A 163 -14.64 -12.64 8.74
N ASN A 164 -14.33 -13.11 7.54
CA ASN A 164 -12.96 -13.22 7.07
C ASN A 164 -12.34 -11.85 6.76
N ALA A 165 -13.12 -10.87 6.27
CA ALA A 165 -12.66 -9.50 6.12
C ALA A 165 -12.26 -8.90 7.47
N LEU A 166 -13.10 -9.07 8.51
CA LEU A 166 -12.81 -8.58 9.86
C LEU A 166 -11.55 -9.20 10.45
N LYS A 167 -11.37 -10.54 10.29
CA LYS A 167 -10.15 -11.25 10.70
C LYS A 167 -8.91 -10.65 10.04
N ASN A 168 -8.95 -10.42 8.72
CA ASN A 168 -7.80 -9.86 8.01
C ASN A 168 -7.51 -8.40 8.41
N PHE A 169 -8.53 -7.57 8.62
CA PHE A 169 -8.29 -6.21 9.12
C PHE A 169 -7.74 -6.20 10.55
N TYR A 170 -8.08 -7.21 11.35
CA TYR A 170 -7.50 -7.38 12.67
C TYR A 170 -6.02 -7.73 12.56
N GLU A 171 -5.63 -8.70 11.73
CA GLU A 171 -4.23 -9.05 11.48
C GLU A 171 -3.44 -7.86 10.89
N ALA A 172 -4.05 -7.10 9.97
CA ALA A 172 -3.45 -5.89 9.39
C ALA A 172 -3.14 -4.78 10.41
N GLY A 173 -3.80 -4.79 11.57
CA GLY A 173 -3.60 -3.79 12.64
C GLY A 173 -2.69 -4.24 13.78
N LYS A 174 -2.01 -5.40 13.65
CA LYS A 174 -1.12 -5.94 14.68
C LYS A 174 0.35 -5.55 14.50
N GLY A 175 1.15 -5.88 15.47
CA GLY A 175 2.61 -5.76 15.42
C GLY A 175 3.06 -4.34 15.06
N THR A 176 3.96 -4.22 14.11
CA THR A 176 4.51 -2.93 13.66
C THR A 176 3.46 -2.01 13.02
N CYS A 177 2.31 -2.55 12.64
CA CYS A 177 1.23 -1.82 11.96
C CYS A 177 0.15 -1.27 12.90
N VAL A 178 0.28 -1.49 14.20
CA VAL A 178 -0.65 -0.97 15.24
C VAL A 178 -0.78 0.57 15.22
N LYS A 179 0.22 1.26 14.66
CA LYS A 179 0.27 2.71 14.51
C LYS A 179 -0.60 3.26 13.35
N TYR A 180 -1.18 2.42 12.53
CA TYR A 180 -2.00 2.84 11.39
C TYR A 180 -3.49 2.75 11.72
N PRO A 181 -4.27 3.83 11.57
CA PRO A 181 -5.71 3.84 11.87
C PRO A 181 -6.55 3.11 10.82
N ALA A 182 -6.04 2.94 9.59
CA ALA A 182 -6.79 2.38 8.47
C ALA A 182 -7.36 0.97 8.75
N PRO A 183 -6.61 0.00 9.30
CA PRO A 183 -7.15 -1.31 9.64
C PRO A 183 -8.29 -1.23 10.67
N VAL A 184 -8.13 -0.42 11.72
CA VAL A 184 -9.15 -0.24 12.76
C VAL A 184 -10.42 0.38 12.17
N PHE A 185 -10.27 1.36 11.26
CA PHE A 185 -11.39 1.97 10.55
C PHE A 185 -12.17 0.93 9.71
N GLN A 186 -11.44 0.06 8.99
CA GLN A 186 -12.08 -0.99 8.19
C GLN A 186 -12.74 -2.06 9.07
N GLN A 187 -12.22 -2.35 10.27
CA GLN A 187 -12.93 -3.18 11.25
C GLN A 187 -14.28 -2.56 11.62
N GLY A 188 -14.33 -1.26 11.95
CA GLY A 188 -15.57 -0.55 12.23
C GLY A 188 -16.56 -0.59 11.07
N ILE A 189 -16.08 -0.35 9.83
CA ILE A 189 -16.92 -0.47 8.62
C ILE A 189 -17.48 -1.89 8.45
N THR A 190 -16.63 -2.91 8.64
CA THR A 190 -17.03 -4.32 8.49
C THR A 190 -18.07 -4.71 9.54
N LEU A 191 -17.86 -4.33 10.80
CA LEU A 191 -18.83 -4.54 11.88
C LEU A 191 -20.16 -3.84 11.63
N THR A 192 -20.13 -2.63 11.04
CA THR A 192 -21.36 -1.93 10.60
C THR A 192 -22.10 -2.74 9.53
N LYS A 193 -21.38 -3.39 8.59
CA LYS A 193 -21.99 -4.28 7.58
C LYS A 193 -22.57 -5.56 8.19
N MET A 194 -21.99 -6.02 9.29
CA MET A 194 -22.50 -7.16 10.08
C MET A 194 -23.61 -6.77 11.04
N GLN A 195 -24.06 -5.52 11.04
CA GLN A 195 -25.06 -4.95 11.97
C GLN A 195 -24.66 -5.04 13.45
N GLN A 196 -23.35 -5.19 13.74
CA GLN A 196 -22.82 -5.20 15.10
C GLN A 196 -22.49 -3.76 15.53
N TRP A 197 -23.55 -2.96 15.75
CA TRP A 197 -23.52 -1.51 15.91
C TRP A 197 -22.63 -1.06 17.08
N ASP A 198 -22.77 -1.71 18.24
CA ASP A 198 -22.00 -1.35 19.43
C ASP A 198 -20.51 -1.63 19.26
N LYS A 199 -20.18 -2.78 18.68
CA LYS A 199 -18.77 -3.11 18.39
C LYS A 199 -18.18 -2.17 17.33
N ALA A 200 -18.97 -1.79 16.31
CA ALA A 200 -18.56 -0.82 15.31
C ALA A 200 -18.28 0.55 15.94
N PHE A 201 -19.17 1.01 16.82
CA PHE A 201 -19.02 2.26 17.55
C PHE A 201 -17.72 2.28 18.36
N LEU A 202 -17.43 1.21 19.11
CA LEU A 202 -16.19 1.09 19.88
C LEU A 202 -14.93 1.13 19.00
N LYS A 203 -14.98 0.55 17.78
CA LYS A 203 -13.86 0.64 16.84
C LYS A 203 -13.65 2.05 16.30
N PHE A 204 -14.69 2.78 16.02
CA PHE A 204 -14.58 4.18 15.63
C PHE A 204 -14.13 5.07 16.80
N LYS A 205 -14.61 4.80 18.02
CA LYS A 205 -14.12 5.49 19.23
C LYS A 205 -12.64 5.25 19.45
N GLU A 206 -12.16 4.01 19.29
CA GLU A 206 -10.73 3.67 19.37
C GLU A 206 -9.88 4.55 18.42
N ILE A 207 -10.39 4.91 17.23
CA ILE A 207 -9.67 5.79 16.31
C ILE A 207 -9.63 7.22 16.84
N VAL A 208 -10.72 7.72 17.38
CA VAL A 208 -10.76 9.09 17.94
C VAL A 208 -9.82 9.20 19.12
N ASP A 209 -9.78 8.18 19.99
CA ASP A 209 -8.96 8.18 21.19
C ASP A 209 -7.45 8.03 20.87
N ARG A 210 -7.09 7.13 19.96
CA ARG A 210 -5.68 6.78 19.68
C ARG A 210 -5.04 7.55 18.54
N PHE A 211 -5.84 8.04 17.60
CA PHE A 211 -5.37 8.66 16.35
C PHE A 211 -6.05 10.02 16.11
N ALA A 212 -6.19 10.83 17.18
CA ALA A 212 -6.95 12.07 17.18
C ALA A 212 -6.58 13.04 16.04
N THR A 213 -5.31 13.12 15.69
CA THR A 213 -4.77 14.02 14.64
C THR A 213 -4.84 13.42 13.23
N SER A 214 -5.27 12.18 13.09
CA SER A 214 -5.36 11.53 11.77
C SER A 214 -6.61 11.96 11.00
N ALA A 215 -6.53 11.93 9.66
CA ALA A 215 -7.70 12.13 8.79
C ALA A 215 -8.83 11.10 9.03
N TYR A 216 -8.50 9.97 9.69
CA TYR A 216 -9.50 8.96 10.07
C TYR A 216 -10.32 9.36 11.29
N SER A 217 -9.84 10.25 12.16
CA SER A 217 -10.57 10.70 13.36
C SER A 217 -11.88 11.39 12.97
N ALA A 218 -11.84 12.37 12.06
CA ALA A 218 -13.05 13.03 11.57
C ALA A 218 -14.03 12.05 10.88
N LYS A 219 -13.49 11.12 10.08
CA LYS A 219 -14.29 10.07 9.44
C LYS A 219 -14.96 9.16 10.48
N ALA A 220 -14.23 8.79 11.53
CA ALA A 220 -14.72 7.95 12.62
C ALA A 220 -15.83 8.65 13.41
N MET A 221 -15.65 9.93 13.79
CA MET A 221 -16.68 10.73 14.45
C MET A 221 -17.98 10.81 13.63
N SER A 222 -17.86 11.01 12.31
CA SER A 222 -19.02 11.00 11.41
C SER A 222 -19.73 9.64 11.43
N LYS A 223 -18.98 8.51 11.47
CA LYS A 223 -19.55 7.18 11.56
C LYS A 223 -20.22 6.93 12.91
N MET A 224 -19.64 7.38 14.01
CA MET A 224 -20.24 7.28 15.34
C MET A 224 -21.59 8.00 15.41
N ARG A 225 -21.68 9.23 14.90
CA ARG A 225 -22.97 9.98 14.83
C ARG A 225 -24.02 9.22 14.03
N GLN A 226 -23.63 8.61 12.88
CA GLN A 226 -24.56 7.80 12.09
C GLN A 226 -25.07 6.57 12.84
N LEU A 227 -24.22 5.94 13.66
CA LEU A 227 -24.58 4.80 14.49
C LEU A 227 -25.50 5.21 15.65
N ASP A 228 -25.20 6.33 16.32
CA ASP A 228 -26.04 6.85 17.41
C ASP A 228 -27.48 7.18 16.95
N LEU A 229 -27.60 7.82 15.78
CA LEU A 229 -28.91 8.08 15.18
C LEU A 229 -29.69 6.79 14.92
N ARG A 230 -29.01 5.70 14.52
CA ARG A 230 -29.65 4.38 14.30
C ARG A 230 -30.03 3.69 15.61
N ARG A 231 -29.21 3.82 16.66
CA ARG A 231 -29.49 3.24 17.98
C ARG A 231 -30.68 3.90 18.64
N ASN A 232 -30.83 5.22 18.46
CA ASN A 232 -31.88 6.04 19.08
C ASN A 232 -33.13 6.19 18.19
N SER A 233 -33.09 5.69 16.95
CA SER A 233 -34.29 5.65 16.11
C SER A 233 -35.24 4.59 16.63
N PRO A 234 -36.53 4.92 16.87
CA PRO A 234 -37.53 3.92 17.21
C PRO A 234 -37.54 2.84 16.13
N LYS A 235 -37.57 1.57 16.53
CA LYS A 235 -37.68 0.45 15.59
C LYS A 235 -39.01 0.60 14.85
N ILE A 236 -38.99 1.24 13.68
CA ILE A 236 -40.16 1.24 12.79
C ILE A 236 -40.30 -0.19 12.29
N PRO A 237 -41.46 -0.85 12.46
CA PRO A 237 -41.67 -2.17 11.89
C PRO A 237 -41.45 -2.10 10.38
N GLU A 238 -40.80 -3.13 9.83
CA GLU A 238 -40.50 -3.23 8.38
C GLU A 238 -41.78 -3.11 7.56
N ILE A 239 -42.06 -1.91 7.08
CA ILE A 239 -43.02 -1.73 5.98
C ILE A 239 -42.18 -1.97 4.70
N SER A 240 -42.48 -3.06 4.03
CA SER A 240 -41.88 -3.45 2.77
C SER A 240 -42.16 -2.40 1.69
N PHE A 241 -41.25 -1.49 1.45
CA PHE A 241 -41.26 -0.62 0.26
C PHE A 241 -40.49 -1.24 -0.88
N LYS A 242 -41.23 -1.53 -1.95
CA LYS A 242 -40.70 -1.93 -3.26
C LYS A 242 -39.75 -0.87 -3.81
N LYS A 243 -38.76 -1.36 -4.50
CA LYS A 243 -37.66 -0.65 -5.20
C LYS A 243 -38.07 0.67 -5.84
N SER A 244 -37.32 1.74 -5.58
CA SER A 244 -37.04 2.74 -6.61
C SER A 244 -35.71 3.47 -6.35
N ALA A 245 -35.01 3.72 -7.47
CA ALA A 245 -33.99 4.75 -7.74
C ALA A 245 -32.53 4.52 -7.28
N LYS A 246 -31.75 4.26 -8.30
CA LYS A 246 -30.28 4.35 -8.35
C LYS A 246 -29.78 5.73 -7.91
N LYS A 247 -28.92 5.79 -6.87
CA LYS A 247 -28.03 6.94 -6.67
C LYS A 247 -26.58 6.51 -6.83
N LYS A 248 -25.84 7.26 -7.66
CA LYS A 248 -24.44 7.07 -8.01
C LYS A 248 -23.54 7.01 -6.75
N VAL A 249 -22.83 5.92 -6.58
CA VAL A 249 -21.78 5.78 -5.57
C VAL A 249 -20.56 6.57 -6.04
N ARG A 250 -20.12 7.52 -5.23
CA ARG A 250 -18.90 8.31 -5.44
C ARG A 250 -17.69 7.40 -5.24
N VAL A 251 -16.85 7.29 -6.27
CA VAL A 251 -15.60 6.53 -6.26
C VAL A 251 -14.67 7.15 -5.22
N ILE A 252 -14.14 6.31 -4.31
CA ILE A 252 -13.11 6.71 -3.35
C ILE A 252 -11.84 7.07 -4.15
N SER A 253 -11.25 8.24 -3.85
CA SER A 253 -10.13 8.75 -4.63
C SER A 253 -8.85 7.92 -4.40
N GLN A 254 -8.05 7.79 -5.45
CA GLN A 254 -6.74 7.13 -5.51
C GLN A 254 -5.79 7.59 -4.37
N LYS A 255 -5.99 8.79 -3.86
CA LYS A 255 -5.19 9.43 -2.80
C LYS A 255 -5.27 8.71 -1.44
N ASP A 256 -6.40 8.08 -1.12
CA ASP A 256 -6.59 7.36 0.15
C ASP A 256 -5.95 5.97 0.14
N LEU A 257 -5.71 5.37 -1.05
CA LEU A 257 -4.98 4.12 -1.26
C LEU A 257 -3.47 4.34 -1.13
N ASN A 258 -2.97 5.43 -1.72
CA ASN A 258 -1.55 5.73 -1.79
C ASN A 258 -0.92 6.04 -0.42
N GLN A 259 -1.71 6.51 0.55
CA GLN A 259 -1.19 6.86 1.88
C GLN A 259 -0.83 5.64 2.74
N PHE A 260 -1.47 4.49 2.52
CA PHE A 260 -1.13 3.24 3.20
C PHE A 260 -0.02 2.48 2.45
N GLU A 261 0.00 2.57 1.13
CA GLU A 261 0.95 1.89 0.25
C GLU A 261 2.34 2.55 0.29
N ALA A 262 2.41 3.88 0.41
CA ALA A 262 3.66 4.64 0.52
C ALA A 262 4.43 4.42 1.85
N THR A 263 3.85 3.72 2.82
CA THR A 263 4.50 3.44 4.11
C THR A 263 5.23 2.10 4.16
N ASN A 264 5.18 1.31 3.09
CA ASN A 264 5.73 -0.05 3.05
C ASN A 264 6.91 -0.23 2.09
N PHE A 265 7.60 0.88 1.71
CA PHE A 265 8.90 0.84 1.03
C PHE A 265 10.06 0.87 1.99
#